data_06943163c581625a4d9bb15bd7e40bf5
#
_entry.id   06943163c581625a4d9bb15bd7e40bf5
#
_cell.length_a   1.000
_cell.length_b   1.000
_cell.length_c   1.000
_cell.angle_alpha   90.00
_cell.angle_beta   90.00
_cell.angle_gamma   90.00
#
_symmetry.space_group_name_H-M   'P 1'
#
loop_
_entity.id
_entity.type
_entity.pdbx_description
1 polymer ?
#
loop_
_entity_poly.entity_id
_entity_poly.type
_entity_poly.pdbx_seq_one_letter_code
_entity_poly.pdbx_strand_id
1 'polypeptide(L)'
;MRISFLIPAYNERATIRDVLDAIETLGLERQIIVVDDGSTDGTSDVVEEWRGTRPGVVLLRQQNMGKGHALRTAIPYIDGDIAVIQDADMEYDPVEVPALIAPIQRGVADVVYGSRLSGGRAQRAYLFWHLVGNRFLSLLTSLLYNTTLNDMETGYKAFRADVLRSLDLRQDDFSIEPEITAKVCMRKLRVYQLPISYYGRTYEEGKKITWRDGAKAVWVLMRIRVAGR
;
A
#
# COMPACT_ATOMS: atom_id res chain seq x y z
N MET A 1 4.11 -8.91 -18.71
CA MET A 1 4.70 -8.31 -17.48
C MET A 1 3.95 -8.90 -16.29
N ARG A 2 4.68 -9.56 -15.45
CA ARG A 2 4.15 -10.20 -14.25
C ARG A 2 3.98 -9.20 -13.11
N ILE A 3 2.87 -9.29 -12.37
CA ILE A 3 2.54 -8.38 -11.28
C ILE A 3 2.64 -9.13 -9.95
N SER A 4 3.44 -8.61 -9.01
CA SER A 4 3.49 -9.10 -7.63
C SER A 4 2.60 -8.25 -6.73
N PHE A 5 1.56 -8.85 -6.16
CA PHE A 5 0.71 -8.23 -5.15
C PHE A 5 1.29 -8.49 -3.76
N LEU A 6 1.58 -7.44 -3.00
CA LEU A 6 2.02 -7.51 -1.62
C LEU A 6 0.84 -7.21 -0.72
N ILE A 7 0.37 -8.21 0.03
CA ILE A 7 -0.85 -8.12 0.84
C ILE A 7 -0.49 -8.32 2.33
N PRO A 8 -0.23 -7.24 3.08
CA PRO A 8 -0.12 -7.32 4.53
C PRO A 8 -1.51 -7.58 5.13
N ALA A 9 -1.65 -8.59 5.96
CA ALA A 9 -2.92 -8.98 6.57
C ALA A 9 -2.78 -9.12 8.10
N TYR A 10 -3.72 -8.55 8.85
CA TYR A 10 -3.83 -8.73 10.29
C TYR A 10 -5.29 -8.68 10.73
N ASN A 11 -5.85 -9.84 11.08
CA ASN A 11 -7.26 -10.03 11.45
C ASN A 11 -8.21 -9.51 10.36
N GLU A 12 -8.09 -10.05 9.15
CA GLU A 12 -8.89 -9.70 7.97
C GLU A 12 -9.60 -10.94 7.38
N ARG A 13 -9.99 -11.91 8.25
CA ARG A 13 -10.68 -13.14 7.84
C ARG A 13 -11.92 -12.87 6.99
N ALA A 14 -12.65 -11.79 7.31
CA ALA A 14 -13.90 -11.45 6.64
C ALA A 14 -13.73 -10.96 5.20
N THR A 15 -12.57 -10.38 4.86
CA THR A 15 -12.34 -9.63 3.62
C THR A 15 -11.26 -10.22 2.73
N ILE A 16 -10.29 -10.94 3.31
CA ILE A 16 -9.12 -11.43 2.57
C ILE A 16 -9.48 -12.30 1.36
N ARG A 17 -10.51 -13.16 1.48
CA ARG A 17 -10.96 -14.00 0.37
C ARG A 17 -11.46 -13.15 -0.80
N ASP A 18 -12.26 -12.11 -0.52
CA ASP A 18 -12.82 -11.24 -1.55
C ASP A 18 -11.72 -10.47 -2.29
N VAL A 19 -10.67 -10.01 -1.56
CA VAL A 19 -9.48 -9.39 -2.17
C VAL A 19 -8.77 -10.36 -3.11
N LEU A 20 -8.54 -11.60 -2.66
CA LEU A 20 -7.86 -12.63 -3.46
C LEU A 20 -8.66 -13.02 -4.70
N ASP A 21 -9.97 -13.19 -4.56
CA ASP A 21 -10.88 -13.49 -5.68
C ASP A 21 -10.93 -12.32 -6.67
N ALA A 22 -11.00 -11.08 -6.20
CA ALA A 22 -10.98 -9.91 -7.06
C ALA A 22 -9.66 -9.81 -7.85
N ILE A 23 -8.50 -10.08 -7.23
CA ILE A 23 -7.21 -10.13 -7.94
C ILE A 23 -7.20 -11.23 -9.00
N GLU A 24 -7.75 -12.41 -8.70
CA GLU A 24 -7.83 -13.53 -9.64
C GLU A 24 -8.63 -13.18 -10.89
N THR A 25 -9.74 -12.45 -10.73
CA THR A 25 -10.61 -12.05 -11.86
C THR A 25 -9.98 -11.05 -12.81
N LEU A 26 -8.85 -10.40 -12.43
CA LEU A 26 -8.16 -9.46 -13.32
C LEU A 26 -7.52 -10.13 -14.55
N GLY A 27 -7.32 -11.45 -14.52
CA GLY A 27 -6.70 -12.18 -15.62
C GLY A 27 -5.25 -11.78 -15.92
N LEU A 28 -4.56 -11.16 -14.95
CA LEU A 28 -3.17 -10.74 -15.08
C LEU A 28 -2.23 -11.91 -14.77
N GLU A 29 -1.09 -11.96 -15.46
CA GLU A 29 0.03 -12.79 -15.03
C GLU A 29 0.52 -12.27 -13.68
N ARG A 30 0.33 -13.06 -12.63
CA ARG A 30 0.44 -12.58 -11.26
C ARG A 30 1.24 -13.48 -10.33
N GLN A 31 1.77 -12.86 -9.30
CA GLN A 31 2.19 -13.46 -8.04
C GLN A 31 1.41 -12.78 -6.91
N ILE A 32 0.99 -13.52 -5.90
CA ILE A 32 0.33 -13.00 -4.70
C ILE A 32 1.19 -13.38 -3.49
N ILE A 33 1.63 -12.38 -2.73
CA ILE A 33 2.43 -12.55 -1.51
C ILE A 33 1.60 -12.02 -0.35
N VAL A 34 0.98 -12.93 0.40
CA VAL A 34 0.27 -12.57 1.63
C VAL A 34 1.22 -12.72 2.80
N VAL A 35 1.32 -11.68 3.63
CA VAL A 35 2.04 -11.73 4.90
C VAL A 35 1.04 -11.58 6.03
N ASP A 36 0.77 -12.69 6.72
CA ASP A 36 -0.05 -12.69 7.92
C ASP A 36 0.78 -12.22 9.11
N ASP A 37 0.45 -11.02 9.59
CA ASP A 37 1.14 -10.33 10.68
C ASP A 37 0.60 -10.77 12.07
N GLY A 38 0.49 -12.08 12.27
CA GLY A 38 0.09 -12.67 13.54
C GLY A 38 -1.41 -12.62 13.82
N SER A 39 -2.24 -12.86 12.81
CA SER A 39 -3.70 -12.93 12.97
C SER A 39 -4.13 -14.05 13.92
N THR A 40 -5.20 -13.79 14.66
CA THR A 40 -5.81 -14.73 15.62
C THR A 40 -7.23 -15.13 15.26
N ASP A 41 -7.76 -14.60 14.16
CA ASP A 41 -9.14 -14.78 13.71
C ASP A 41 -9.31 -15.90 12.66
N GLY A 42 -8.22 -16.54 12.22
CA GLY A 42 -8.23 -17.55 11.16
C GLY A 42 -7.97 -16.98 9.75
N THR A 43 -7.48 -15.75 9.64
CA THR A 43 -7.08 -15.15 8.34
C THR A 43 -6.13 -16.06 7.56
N SER A 44 -5.08 -16.58 8.20
CA SER A 44 -4.12 -17.50 7.57
C SER A 44 -4.78 -18.77 7.01
N ASP A 45 -5.78 -19.31 7.70
CA ASP A 45 -6.45 -20.54 7.27
C ASP A 45 -7.26 -20.30 5.99
N VAL A 46 -7.93 -19.14 5.90
CA VAL A 46 -8.65 -18.72 4.70
C VAL A 46 -7.70 -18.60 3.51
N VAL A 47 -6.53 -17.99 3.71
CA VAL A 47 -5.52 -17.84 2.65
C VAL A 47 -4.96 -19.20 2.25
N GLU A 48 -4.66 -20.09 3.20
CA GLU A 48 -4.15 -21.43 2.92
C GLU A 48 -5.15 -22.26 2.13
N GLU A 49 -6.43 -22.24 2.52
CA GLU A 49 -7.51 -22.91 1.79
C GLU A 49 -7.65 -22.35 0.37
N TRP A 50 -7.66 -21.00 0.24
CA TRP A 50 -7.80 -20.34 -1.04
C TRP A 50 -6.60 -20.63 -1.96
N ARG A 51 -5.39 -20.60 -1.41
CA ARG A 51 -4.16 -20.92 -2.13
C ARG A 51 -4.25 -22.29 -2.78
N GLY A 52 -4.59 -23.32 -1.99
CA GLY A 52 -4.70 -24.70 -2.49
C GLY A 52 -3.53 -25.08 -3.38
N THR A 53 -3.82 -25.43 -4.64
CA THR A 53 -2.82 -25.75 -5.67
C THR A 53 -2.54 -24.61 -6.64
N ARG A 54 -3.04 -23.39 -6.37
CA ARG A 54 -2.84 -22.22 -7.25
C ARG A 54 -1.36 -21.82 -7.31
N PRO A 55 -0.75 -21.77 -8.52
CA PRO A 55 0.64 -21.35 -8.64
C PRO A 55 0.81 -19.84 -8.37
N GLY A 56 2.00 -19.47 -7.90
CA GLY A 56 2.37 -18.07 -7.70
C GLY A 56 1.74 -17.42 -6.46
N VAL A 57 1.23 -18.22 -5.50
CA VAL A 57 0.71 -17.73 -4.23
C VAL A 57 1.67 -18.11 -3.10
N VAL A 58 2.17 -17.11 -2.38
CA VAL A 58 3.07 -17.25 -1.23
C VAL A 58 2.34 -16.76 0.01
N LEU A 59 2.27 -17.58 1.06
CA LEU A 59 1.81 -17.19 2.38
C LEU A 59 2.99 -17.22 3.35
N LEU A 60 3.29 -16.06 3.93
CA LEU A 60 4.29 -15.88 4.98
C LEU A 60 3.55 -15.59 6.29
N ARG A 61 4.07 -16.09 7.41
CA ARG A 61 3.51 -15.86 8.75
C ARG A 61 4.58 -15.27 9.65
N GLN A 62 4.23 -14.27 10.42
CA GLN A 62 5.12 -13.64 11.39
C GLN A 62 4.35 -13.27 12.67
N GLN A 63 5.05 -12.92 13.74
CA GLN A 63 4.42 -12.27 14.90
C GLN A 63 3.97 -10.86 14.51
N ASN A 64 2.96 -10.31 15.17
CA ASN A 64 2.48 -8.96 14.89
C ASN A 64 3.60 -7.93 15.14
N MET A 65 4.09 -7.35 14.06
CA MET A 65 5.14 -6.34 14.03
C MET A 65 4.72 -5.08 13.27
N GLY A 66 3.52 -5.09 12.66
CA GLY A 66 2.93 -3.97 11.95
C GLY A 66 3.03 -4.03 10.42
N LYS A 67 2.19 -3.21 9.77
CA LYS A 67 2.03 -3.19 8.30
C LYS A 67 3.37 -3.01 7.57
N GLY A 68 4.20 -2.10 8.03
CA GLY A 68 5.51 -1.82 7.42
C GLY A 68 6.43 -3.03 7.48
N HIS A 69 6.47 -3.73 8.62
CA HIS A 69 7.25 -4.96 8.76
C HIS A 69 6.76 -6.04 7.80
N ALA A 70 5.44 -6.24 7.72
CA ALA A 70 4.85 -7.22 6.81
C ALA A 70 5.20 -6.91 5.33
N LEU A 71 5.17 -5.64 4.91
CA LEU A 71 5.61 -5.23 3.58
C LEU A 71 7.11 -5.51 3.36
N ARG A 72 7.96 -5.20 4.34
CA ARG A 72 9.39 -5.49 4.27
C ARG A 72 9.68 -6.99 4.16
N THR A 73 8.89 -7.81 4.86
CA THR A 73 8.95 -9.27 4.76
C THR A 73 8.56 -9.77 3.37
N ALA A 74 7.58 -9.12 2.70
CA ALA A 74 7.13 -9.49 1.36
C ALA A 74 8.13 -9.13 0.25
N ILE A 75 8.83 -7.99 0.35
CA ILE A 75 9.68 -7.43 -0.70
C ILE A 75 10.72 -8.41 -1.27
N PRO A 76 11.46 -9.21 -0.48
CA PRO A 76 12.43 -10.17 -1.01
C PRO A 76 11.82 -11.29 -1.88
N TYR A 77 10.53 -11.54 -1.75
CA TYR A 77 9.81 -12.59 -2.49
C TYR A 77 9.20 -12.11 -3.81
N ILE A 78 9.29 -10.82 -4.13
CA ILE A 78 8.80 -10.28 -5.39
C ILE A 78 9.51 -11.00 -6.55
N ASP A 79 8.76 -11.55 -7.51
CA ASP A 79 9.31 -12.15 -8.73
C ASP A 79 8.77 -11.49 -10.01
N GLY A 80 7.78 -10.58 -9.87
CA GLY A 80 7.20 -9.83 -10.97
C GLY A 80 8.04 -8.61 -11.39
N ASP A 81 7.63 -8.01 -12.51
CA ASP A 81 8.20 -6.77 -13.07
C ASP A 81 7.65 -5.53 -12.34
N ILE A 82 6.41 -5.61 -11.86
CA ILE A 82 5.70 -4.55 -11.13
C ILE A 82 5.25 -5.12 -9.79
N ALA A 83 5.40 -4.33 -8.73
CA ALA A 83 4.89 -4.62 -7.40
C ALA A 83 3.72 -3.70 -7.06
N VAL A 84 2.62 -4.24 -6.56
CA VAL A 84 1.45 -3.50 -6.10
C VAL A 84 1.24 -3.79 -4.62
N ILE A 85 1.15 -2.76 -3.80
CA ILE A 85 0.71 -2.88 -2.41
C ILE A 85 -0.82 -2.88 -2.42
N GLN A 86 -1.42 -3.96 -1.93
CA GLN A 86 -2.86 -4.13 -1.83
C GLN A 86 -3.23 -4.45 -0.38
N ASP A 87 -4.04 -3.60 0.25
CA ASP A 87 -4.53 -3.88 1.59
C ASP A 87 -5.56 -5.02 1.58
N ALA A 88 -5.62 -5.78 2.67
CA ALA A 88 -6.44 -6.99 2.80
C ALA A 88 -7.92 -6.71 3.13
N ASP A 89 -8.33 -5.44 3.21
CA ASP A 89 -9.57 -4.99 3.83
C ASP A 89 -10.64 -4.46 2.86
N MET A 90 -10.42 -4.59 1.54
CA MET A 90 -11.31 -4.09 0.48
C MET A 90 -11.57 -2.57 0.52
N GLU A 91 -10.82 -1.78 1.30
CA GLU A 91 -10.90 -0.32 1.21
C GLU A 91 -10.46 0.19 -0.18
N TYR A 92 -9.54 -0.54 -0.82
CA TYR A 92 -9.09 -0.32 -2.21
C TYR A 92 -9.53 -1.48 -3.10
N ASP A 93 -10.18 -1.15 -4.20
CA ASP A 93 -10.71 -2.14 -5.14
C ASP A 93 -9.63 -2.64 -6.09
N PRO A 94 -9.31 -3.96 -6.10
CA PRO A 94 -8.34 -4.52 -7.03
C PRO A 94 -8.66 -4.30 -8.51
N VAL A 95 -9.92 -4.06 -8.87
CA VAL A 95 -10.34 -3.79 -10.26
C VAL A 95 -9.64 -2.55 -10.84
N GLU A 96 -9.13 -1.66 -10.01
CA GLU A 96 -8.42 -0.45 -10.44
C GLU A 96 -6.92 -0.67 -10.70
N VAL A 97 -6.36 -1.85 -10.37
CA VAL A 97 -4.95 -2.19 -10.60
C VAL A 97 -4.51 -2.02 -12.06
N PRO A 98 -5.27 -2.45 -13.08
CA PRO A 98 -4.85 -2.25 -14.47
C PRO A 98 -4.62 -0.78 -14.82
N ALA A 99 -5.46 0.13 -14.32
CA ALA A 99 -5.26 1.57 -14.51
C ALA A 99 -4.04 2.08 -13.72
N LEU A 100 -3.86 1.61 -12.48
CA LEU A 100 -2.77 2.01 -11.60
C LEU A 100 -1.39 1.64 -12.17
N ILE A 101 -1.25 0.47 -12.78
CA ILE A 101 0.02 -0.01 -13.34
C ILE A 101 0.31 0.52 -14.76
N ALA A 102 -0.69 1.02 -15.47
CA ALA A 102 -0.55 1.43 -16.87
C ALA A 102 0.55 2.47 -17.12
N PRO A 103 0.80 3.50 -16.27
CA PRO A 103 1.91 4.42 -16.47
C PRO A 103 3.29 3.74 -16.34
N ILE A 104 3.42 2.71 -15.49
CA ILE A 104 4.65 1.92 -15.35
C ILE A 104 4.85 1.06 -16.59
N GLN A 105 3.80 0.37 -17.06
CA GLN A 105 3.85 -0.47 -18.26
C GLN A 105 4.24 0.34 -19.52
N ARG A 106 3.81 1.61 -19.60
CA ARG A 106 4.20 2.55 -20.66
C ARG A 106 5.62 3.12 -20.48
N GLY A 107 6.30 2.82 -19.39
CA GLY A 107 7.66 3.31 -19.13
C GLY A 107 7.74 4.79 -18.75
N VAL A 108 6.61 5.47 -18.45
CA VAL A 108 6.58 6.89 -18.09
C VAL A 108 6.67 7.12 -16.58
N ALA A 109 6.31 6.13 -15.76
CA ALA A 109 6.37 6.19 -14.28
C ALA A 109 7.29 5.11 -13.72
N ASP A 110 7.91 5.42 -12.59
CA ASP A 110 8.64 4.47 -11.74
C ASP A 110 7.76 4.04 -10.56
N VAL A 111 6.89 4.95 -10.10
CA VAL A 111 5.94 4.75 -8.98
C VAL A 111 4.61 5.42 -9.31
N VAL A 112 3.51 4.76 -8.97
CA VAL A 112 2.15 5.31 -9.12
C VAL A 112 1.40 5.23 -7.79
N TYR A 113 0.78 6.32 -7.40
CA TYR A 113 -0.05 6.47 -6.22
C TYR A 113 -1.53 6.48 -6.60
N GLY A 114 -2.32 5.61 -6.00
CA GLY A 114 -3.77 5.71 -6.04
C GLY A 114 -4.25 6.79 -5.07
N SER A 115 -4.71 7.94 -5.57
CA SER A 115 -5.13 9.05 -4.73
C SER A 115 -6.62 9.01 -4.43
N ARG A 116 -6.95 9.03 -3.15
CA ARG A 116 -8.30 9.20 -2.62
C ARG A 116 -8.78 10.67 -2.70
N LEU A 117 -7.86 11.62 -2.87
CA LEU A 117 -8.13 13.06 -2.79
C LEU A 117 -8.16 13.77 -4.15
N SER A 118 -7.90 13.06 -5.24
CA SER A 118 -7.89 13.64 -6.59
C SER A 118 -9.29 13.87 -7.18
N GLY A 119 -10.34 13.31 -6.57
CA GLY A 119 -11.71 13.37 -7.09
C GLY A 119 -11.95 12.49 -8.32
N GLY A 120 -13.20 12.48 -8.82
CA GLY A 120 -13.58 11.73 -10.02
C GLY A 120 -13.85 10.24 -9.84
N ARG A 121 -13.72 9.71 -8.62
CA ARG A 121 -14.06 8.33 -8.24
C ARG A 121 -14.94 8.32 -7.00
N ALA A 122 -15.65 7.22 -6.76
CA ALA A 122 -16.50 7.05 -5.60
C ALA A 122 -15.67 7.04 -4.31
N GLN A 123 -16.09 7.82 -3.33
CA GLN A 123 -15.45 7.88 -2.01
C GLN A 123 -16.52 7.97 -0.93
N ARG A 124 -16.33 7.25 0.16
CA ARG A 124 -17.21 7.38 1.33
C ARG A 124 -16.97 8.73 2.00
N ALA A 125 -18.02 9.55 2.10
CA ALA A 125 -17.93 10.86 2.77
C ALA A 125 -18.04 10.70 4.29
N TYR A 126 -16.91 10.67 5.00
CA TYR A 126 -16.85 10.48 6.46
C TYR A 126 -15.52 10.96 7.04
N LEU A 127 -15.44 11.08 8.38
CA LEU A 127 -14.22 11.39 9.12
C LEU A 127 -13.48 12.66 8.64
N PHE A 128 -14.14 13.80 8.74
CA PHE A 128 -13.60 15.12 8.33
C PHE A 128 -12.17 15.40 8.85
N TRP A 129 -11.88 15.10 10.13
CA TRP A 129 -10.57 15.37 10.71
C TRP A 129 -9.46 14.47 10.14
N HIS A 130 -9.78 13.26 9.69
CA HIS A 130 -8.83 12.43 8.95
C HIS A 130 -8.49 13.03 7.58
N LEU A 131 -9.47 13.61 6.90
CA LEU A 131 -9.24 14.32 5.64
C LEU A 131 -8.32 15.53 5.85
N VAL A 132 -8.56 16.32 6.90
CA VAL A 132 -7.72 17.49 7.26
C VAL A 132 -6.29 17.04 7.57
N GLY A 133 -6.13 16.00 8.40
CA GLY A 133 -4.81 15.44 8.72
C GLY A 133 -4.06 14.94 7.48
N ASN A 134 -4.74 14.20 6.62
CA ASN A 134 -4.15 13.66 5.39
C ASN A 134 -3.72 14.77 4.41
N ARG A 135 -4.54 15.82 4.25
CA ARG A 135 -4.18 16.99 3.45
C ARG A 135 -3.01 17.75 4.04
N PHE A 136 -2.96 17.91 5.37
CA PHE A 136 -1.83 18.54 6.06
C PHE A 136 -0.53 17.77 5.83
N LEU A 137 -0.53 16.43 6.01
CA LEU A 137 0.65 15.60 5.79
C LEU A 137 1.11 15.64 4.32
N SER A 138 0.17 15.63 3.38
CA SER A 138 0.47 15.74 1.95
C SER A 138 1.05 17.10 1.59
N LEU A 139 0.52 18.20 2.17
CA LEU A 139 1.07 19.54 1.99
C LEU A 139 2.48 19.64 2.57
N LEU A 140 2.70 19.14 3.78
CA LEU A 140 4.02 19.10 4.41
C LEU A 140 5.03 18.34 3.55
N THR A 141 4.62 17.18 3.02
CA THR A 141 5.45 16.40 2.09
C THR A 141 5.79 17.19 0.85
N SER A 142 4.80 17.89 0.27
CA SER A 142 5.00 18.71 -0.93
C SER A 142 6.00 19.85 -0.68
N LEU A 143 5.95 20.48 0.48
CA LEU A 143 6.89 21.54 0.87
C LEU A 143 8.32 20.98 1.12
N LEU A 144 8.43 19.86 1.85
CA LEU A 144 9.74 19.28 2.19
C LEU A 144 10.48 18.68 0.99
N TYR A 145 9.74 18.10 0.05
CA TYR A 145 10.32 17.32 -1.04
C TYR A 145 10.10 17.92 -2.43
N ASN A 146 9.49 19.10 -2.52
CA ASN A 146 9.18 19.78 -3.79
C ASN A 146 8.40 18.87 -4.74
N THR A 147 7.26 18.33 -4.29
CA THR A 147 6.38 17.46 -5.04
C THR A 147 4.93 17.97 -5.00
N THR A 148 4.07 17.45 -5.84
CA THR A 148 2.64 17.82 -5.89
C THR A 148 1.72 16.66 -5.47
N LEU A 149 2.24 15.72 -4.67
CA LEU A 149 1.46 14.61 -4.15
C LEU A 149 0.34 15.11 -3.24
N ASN A 150 -0.91 14.76 -3.57
CA ASN A 150 -2.08 15.19 -2.81
C ASN A 150 -2.59 14.16 -1.81
N ASP A 151 -2.14 12.89 -1.89
CA ASP A 151 -2.51 11.81 -0.98
C ASP A 151 -1.29 10.94 -0.66
N MET A 152 -0.43 11.43 0.23
CA MET A 152 0.82 10.75 0.60
C MET A 152 0.56 9.47 1.40
N GLU A 153 -0.48 9.47 2.24
CA GLU A 153 -0.85 8.40 3.16
C GLU A 153 -1.60 7.23 2.50
N THR A 154 -1.85 7.29 1.19
CA THR A 154 -2.53 6.17 0.51
C THR A 154 -1.72 4.88 0.66
N GLY A 155 -2.37 3.77 1.01
CA GLY A 155 -1.77 2.43 0.98
C GLY A 155 -1.67 1.85 -0.43
N TYR A 156 -2.41 2.41 -1.39
CA TYR A 156 -2.52 1.87 -2.74
C TYR A 156 -1.45 2.43 -3.66
N LYS A 157 -0.37 1.71 -3.78
CA LYS A 157 0.81 2.14 -4.55
C LYS A 157 1.30 1.02 -5.46
N ALA A 158 1.70 1.39 -6.69
CA ALA A 158 2.37 0.50 -7.62
C ALA A 158 3.79 0.98 -7.90
N PHE A 159 4.71 0.06 -8.08
CA PHE A 159 6.14 0.31 -8.28
C PHE A 159 6.68 -0.55 -9.39
N ARG A 160 7.69 -0.08 -10.08
CA ARG A 160 8.64 -1.01 -10.69
C ARG A 160 9.24 -1.86 -9.57
N ALA A 161 9.36 -3.16 -9.80
CA ALA A 161 9.82 -4.08 -8.76
C ALA A 161 11.26 -3.79 -8.29
N ASP A 162 12.16 -3.44 -9.21
CA ASP A 162 13.54 -3.05 -8.91
C ASP A 162 13.60 -1.78 -8.04
N VAL A 163 12.70 -0.82 -8.28
CA VAL A 163 12.60 0.40 -7.47
C VAL A 163 12.20 0.05 -6.04
N LEU A 164 11.12 -0.71 -5.83
CA LEU A 164 10.66 -1.05 -4.48
C LEU A 164 11.73 -1.83 -3.69
N ARG A 165 12.37 -2.82 -4.32
CA ARG A 165 13.47 -3.58 -3.68
C ARG A 165 14.64 -2.69 -3.26
N SER A 166 14.89 -1.60 -3.98
CA SER A 166 16.02 -0.70 -3.71
C SER A 166 15.75 0.34 -2.63
N LEU A 167 14.50 0.51 -2.16
CA LEU A 167 14.14 1.61 -1.23
C LEU A 167 14.73 1.48 0.18
N ASP A 168 15.23 0.30 0.58
CA ASP A 168 15.80 0.05 1.94
C ASP A 168 14.86 0.54 3.05
N LEU A 169 13.62 0.05 3.06
CA LEU A 169 12.57 0.44 4.02
C LEU A 169 12.87 -0.09 5.42
N ARG A 170 12.56 0.70 6.46
CA ARG A 170 12.93 0.43 7.86
C ARG A 170 11.78 0.56 8.85
N GLN A 171 10.73 1.28 8.51
CA GLN A 171 9.58 1.46 9.40
C GLN A 171 8.74 0.18 9.46
N ASP A 172 8.24 -0.14 10.66
CA ASP A 172 7.49 -1.38 10.90
C ASP A 172 5.97 -1.14 10.90
N ASP A 173 5.51 0.05 11.24
CA ASP A 173 4.10 0.41 11.35
C ASP A 173 3.58 1.23 10.15
N PHE A 174 2.53 2.01 10.32
CA PHE A 174 1.96 2.88 9.28
C PHE A 174 2.92 4.00 8.83
N SER A 175 4.01 4.26 9.58
CA SER A 175 5.07 5.18 9.16
C SER A 175 5.83 4.71 7.92
N ILE A 176 5.56 3.52 7.42
CA ILE A 176 6.07 3.02 6.13
C ILE A 176 5.61 3.89 4.96
N GLU A 177 4.39 4.45 5.01
CA GLU A 177 3.85 5.29 3.93
C GLU A 177 4.64 6.59 3.75
N PRO A 178 4.86 7.42 4.81
CA PRO A 178 5.74 8.57 4.71
C PRO A 178 7.20 8.21 4.41
N GLU A 179 7.72 7.07 4.88
CA GLU A 179 9.06 6.62 4.54
C GLU A 179 9.20 6.33 3.04
N ILE A 180 8.28 5.55 2.47
CA ILE A 180 8.25 5.26 1.03
C ILE A 180 8.25 6.58 0.26
N THR A 181 7.36 7.50 0.61
CA THR A 181 7.18 8.75 -0.11
C THR A 181 8.43 9.63 -0.02
N ALA A 182 9.02 9.77 1.16
CA ALA A 182 10.24 10.53 1.36
C ALA A 182 11.39 9.97 0.49
N LYS A 183 11.60 8.64 0.51
CA LYS A 183 12.67 7.98 -0.26
C LYS A 183 12.45 8.06 -1.77
N VAL A 184 11.21 7.91 -2.22
CA VAL A 184 10.82 8.07 -3.63
C VAL A 184 11.13 9.48 -4.12
N CYS A 185 10.72 10.50 -3.37
CA CYS A 185 10.95 11.91 -3.72
C CYS A 185 12.43 12.28 -3.68
N MET A 186 13.18 11.83 -2.66
CA MET A 186 14.62 12.11 -2.57
C MET A 186 15.41 11.52 -3.73
N ARG A 187 14.99 10.36 -4.25
CA ARG A 187 15.61 9.74 -5.42
C ARG A 187 15.14 10.34 -6.75
N LYS A 188 14.26 11.35 -6.70
CA LYS A 188 13.69 12.02 -7.89
C LYS A 188 13.08 11.04 -8.89
N LEU A 189 12.43 9.99 -8.38
CA LEU A 189 11.73 9.01 -9.20
C LEU A 189 10.52 9.65 -9.89
N ARG A 190 10.15 9.12 -11.05
CA ARG A 190 8.97 9.59 -11.80
C ARG A 190 7.71 9.07 -11.13
N VAL A 191 7.06 9.95 -10.38
CA VAL A 191 5.84 9.64 -9.62
C VAL A 191 4.62 10.15 -10.37
N TYR A 192 3.61 9.30 -10.49
CA TYR A 192 2.29 9.66 -11.03
C TYR A 192 1.23 9.42 -9.97
N GLN A 193 0.12 10.16 -10.05
CA GLN A 193 -1.07 9.94 -9.23
C GLN A 193 -2.26 9.66 -10.13
N LEU A 194 -3.11 8.73 -9.73
CA LEU A 194 -4.37 8.43 -10.38
C LEU A 194 -5.51 8.46 -9.36
N PRO A 195 -6.69 9.00 -9.69
CA PRO A 195 -7.84 8.93 -8.81
C PRO A 195 -8.30 7.48 -8.66
N ILE A 196 -8.59 7.09 -7.42
CA ILE A 196 -9.13 5.77 -7.08
C ILE A 196 -10.41 5.89 -6.27
N SER A 197 -11.22 4.84 -6.29
CA SER A 197 -12.32 4.65 -5.35
C SER A 197 -11.80 4.31 -3.96
N TYR A 198 -12.54 4.70 -2.94
CA TYR A 198 -12.15 4.43 -1.56
C TYR A 198 -13.37 4.12 -0.68
N TYR A 199 -13.43 2.91 -0.15
CA TYR A 199 -14.52 2.39 0.66
C TYR A 199 -14.14 2.34 2.14
N GLY A 200 -13.57 3.44 2.64
CA GLY A 200 -12.98 3.51 3.96
C GLY A 200 -13.88 3.05 5.10
N ARG A 201 -13.31 2.33 6.06
CA ARG A 201 -13.97 1.80 7.26
C ARG A 201 -14.07 2.84 8.38
N THR A 202 -15.10 2.75 9.21
CA THR A 202 -15.20 3.48 10.48
C THR A 202 -14.39 2.79 11.57
N TYR A 203 -14.23 3.41 12.74
CA TYR A 203 -13.59 2.78 13.89
C TYR A 203 -14.34 1.53 14.37
N GLU A 204 -15.68 1.53 14.28
CA GLU A 204 -16.52 0.37 14.59
C GLU A 204 -16.32 -0.77 13.58
N GLU A 205 -15.98 -0.43 12.33
CA GLU A 205 -15.65 -1.36 11.25
C GLU A 205 -14.17 -1.78 11.25
N GLY A 206 -13.39 -1.42 12.29
CA GLY A 206 -12.01 -1.90 12.48
C GLY A 206 -10.89 -0.98 11.98
N LYS A 207 -11.13 0.33 11.78
CA LYS A 207 -10.07 1.29 11.42
C LYS A 207 -9.02 1.39 12.52
N LYS A 208 -7.75 1.20 12.15
CA LYS A 208 -6.61 1.08 13.09
C LYS A 208 -5.80 2.37 13.25
N ILE A 209 -5.86 3.30 12.30
CA ILE A 209 -5.03 4.52 12.25
C ILE A 209 -5.50 5.56 13.29
N THR A 210 -4.55 6.16 14.01
CA THR A 210 -4.78 7.15 15.08
C THR A 210 -4.02 8.45 14.82
N TRP A 211 -4.29 9.52 15.60
CA TRP A 211 -3.55 10.79 15.52
C TRP A 211 -2.04 10.64 15.82
N ARG A 212 -1.65 9.61 16.61
CA ARG A 212 -0.24 9.31 16.92
C ARG A 212 0.54 8.90 15.68
N ASP A 213 -0.12 8.20 14.76
CA ASP A 213 0.48 7.80 13.48
C ASP A 213 0.78 9.04 12.63
N GLY A 214 -0.11 10.05 12.66
CA GLY A 214 0.13 11.35 12.02
C GLY A 214 1.37 12.08 12.58
N ALA A 215 1.55 12.09 13.92
CA ALA A 215 2.73 12.69 14.54
C ALA A 215 4.03 11.94 14.16
N LYS A 216 3.97 10.62 14.11
CA LYS A 216 5.11 9.79 13.62
C LYS A 216 5.41 10.08 12.15
N ALA A 217 4.38 10.23 11.30
CA ALA A 217 4.56 10.56 9.89
C ALA A 217 5.34 11.86 9.70
N VAL A 218 4.97 12.93 10.45
CA VAL A 218 5.72 14.20 10.46
C VAL A 218 7.18 13.96 10.83
N TRP A 219 7.42 13.25 11.92
CA TRP A 219 8.78 12.96 12.38
C TRP A 219 9.61 12.18 11.35
N VAL A 220 9.03 11.15 10.71
CA VAL A 220 9.71 10.35 9.68
C VAL A 220 10.05 11.22 8.46
N LEU A 221 9.11 12.03 7.97
CA LEU A 221 9.35 12.96 6.86
C LEU A 221 10.51 13.91 7.16
N MET A 222 10.48 14.56 8.33
CA MET A 222 11.54 15.50 8.76
C MET A 222 12.89 14.80 8.92
N ARG A 223 12.92 13.65 9.60
CA ARG A 223 14.14 12.88 9.83
C ARG A 223 14.81 12.48 8.53
N ILE A 224 14.04 11.90 7.58
CA ILE A 224 14.61 11.46 6.29
C ILE A 224 15.10 12.66 5.49
N ARG A 225 14.36 13.79 5.52
CA ARG A 225 14.76 15.01 4.82
C ARG A 225 16.11 15.54 5.29
N VAL A 226 16.33 15.52 6.62
CA VAL A 226 17.56 16.07 7.25
C VAL A 226 18.72 15.07 7.19
N ALA A 227 18.45 13.79 7.49
CA ALA A 227 19.50 12.77 7.58
C ALA A 227 19.91 12.20 6.21
N GLY A 228 19.15 12.44 5.15
CA GLY A 228 19.40 11.90 3.82
C GLY A 228 19.20 10.37 3.72
N ARG A 229 18.58 9.76 4.73
CA ARG A 229 18.43 8.30 4.87
C ARG A 229 17.07 7.89 5.37
#